data_6f7533126ae9720ef695d68acecc2587
#
_entry.id   6f7533126ae9720ef695d68acecc2587
#
_cell.length_a   1.000
_cell.length_b   1.000
_cell.length_c   1.000
_cell.angle_alpha   90.00
_cell.angle_beta   90.00
_cell.angle_gamma   90.00
#
_symmetry.space_group_name_H-M   'P 1'
#
loop_
_entity.id
_entity.type
_entity.pdbx_description
1 polymer ?
#
loop_
_entity_poly.entity_id
_entity_poly.type
_entity_poly.pdbx_seq_one_letter_code
_entity_poly.pdbx_strand_id
1 'polypeptide(L)'
;MTIRFELSKKQDENRKNQILVRISVSRNFRVGGKTRLYVSPKDWNDKTNSVRKVSKIESVDKQQELTRLREELTKLEIHIEKAIIGEHGLEGMKDKKDRQEWIDFVIESFYDPSVKLTRIKGLTFEQFAKIYVEVRSKEEHWKSAKNSHINRKKLWQHPSFDKLSAVQSQLQIMNSKLMMDKITGATLDEYQNFLISEGYNNKTIENHMSYFK
;
A
#
# COMPACT_ATOMS: atom_id res chain seq x y z
N MET A 1 -1.85 5.65 20.85
CA MET A 1 -1.69 6.11 19.45
C MET A 1 -2.79 7.09 19.13
N THR A 2 -2.48 8.17 18.39
CA THR A 2 -3.48 9.18 17.98
C THR A 2 -3.17 9.60 16.56
N ILE A 3 -4.18 9.51 15.67
CA ILE A 3 -4.14 10.07 14.32
C ILE A 3 -5.09 11.27 14.31
N ARG A 4 -4.66 12.40 13.77
CA ARG A 4 -5.46 13.63 13.65
C ARG A 4 -5.27 14.23 12.29
N PHE A 5 -6.33 14.79 11.76
CA PHE A 5 -6.28 15.59 10.54
C PHE A 5 -6.33 17.07 10.90
N GLU A 6 -5.56 17.88 10.23
CA GLU A 6 -5.48 19.33 10.45
C GLU A 6 -5.54 20.04 9.10
N LEU A 7 -6.12 21.23 9.07
CA LEU A 7 -6.08 22.05 7.88
C LEU A 7 -4.72 22.77 7.80
N SER A 8 -4.11 22.79 6.62
CA SER A 8 -2.91 23.63 6.40
C SER A 8 -3.22 25.09 6.69
N LYS A 9 -2.19 25.87 7.10
CA LYS A 9 -2.39 27.29 7.45
C LYS A 9 -3.18 28.01 6.34
N LYS A 10 -4.24 28.69 6.75
CA LYS A 10 -5.14 29.41 5.87
C LYS A 10 -4.36 30.52 5.14
N GLN A 11 -4.31 30.44 3.84
CA GLN A 11 -3.80 31.53 3.01
C GLN A 11 -4.95 32.38 2.45
N ASP A 12 -6.14 31.76 2.25
CA ASP A 12 -7.30 32.43 1.66
C ASP A 12 -8.57 31.65 2.03
N GLU A 13 -9.59 32.34 2.56
CA GLU A 13 -10.87 31.72 2.92
C GLU A 13 -11.68 31.19 1.75
N ASN A 14 -11.41 31.68 0.55
CA ASN A 14 -12.10 31.28 -0.67
C ASN A 14 -11.42 30.10 -1.39
N ARG A 15 -10.22 29.69 -0.97
CA ARG A 15 -9.50 28.57 -1.56
C ARG A 15 -9.63 27.31 -0.73
N LYS A 16 -9.58 26.17 -1.40
CA LYS A 16 -9.47 24.89 -0.73
C LYS A 16 -8.07 24.76 -0.15
N ASN A 17 -7.98 24.43 1.13
CA ASN A 17 -6.74 24.16 1.82
C ASN A 17 -6.46 22.65 1.92
N GLN A 18 -5.20 22.30 1.86
CA GLN A 18 -4.76 20.92 1.97
C GLN A 18 -4.98 20.39 3.38
N ILE A 19 -5.47 19.16 3.48
CA ILE A 19 -5.57 18.45 4.74
C ILE A 19 -4.24 17.77 5.05
N LEU A 20 -3.75 17.98 6.27
CA LEU A 20 -2.54 17.36 6.80
C LEU A 20 -2.91 16.26 7.78
N VAL A 21 -2.10 15.22 7.87
CA VAL A 21 -2.23 14.21 8.93
C VAL A 21 -1.13 14.39 9.96
N ARG A 22 -1.48 14.20 11.24
CA ARG A 22 -0.57 14.18 12.39
C ARG A 22 -0.73 12.87 13.13
N ILE A 23 0.38 12.18 13.32
CA ILE A 23 0.43 10.90 14.02
C ILE A 23 1.30 11.05 15.26
N SER A 24 0.78 10.57 16.38
CA SER A 24 1.52 10.47 17.65
C SER A 24 1.36 9.05 18.18
N VAL A 25 2.39 8.24 18.10
CA VAL A 25 2.40 6.87 18.63
C VAL A 25 2.85 6.87 20.07
N SER A 26 3.87 7.67 20.40
CA SER A 26 4.41 7.86 21.74
C SER A 26 4.88 9.30 21.93
N ARG A 27 5.41 9.63 23.13
CA ARG A 27 6.02 10.95 23.38
C ARG A 27 7.15 11.28 22.40
N ASN A 28 7.90 10.27 22.00
CA ASN A 28 9.08 10.42 21.15
C ASN A 28 8.79 10.16 19.66
N PHE A 29 7.64 9.60 19.33
CA PHE A 29 7.26 9.34 17.96
C PHE A 29 6.11 10.24 17.52
N ARG A 30 6.47 11.32 16.84
CA ARG A 30 5.51 12.23 16.22
C ARG A 30 5.95 12.48 14.77
N VAL A 31 5.01 12.37 13.84
CA VAL A 31 5.25 12.61 12.42
C VAL A 31 4.01 13.23 11.79
N GLY A 32 4.18 14.00 10.73
CA GLY A 32 3.07 14.57 9.97
C GLY A 32 3.30 14.41 8.47
N GLY A 33 2.22 14.25 7.72
CA GLY A 33 2.27 14.12 6.26
C GLY A 33 1.22 15.00 5.57
N LYS A 34 1.42 15.22 4.27
CA LYS A 34 0.48 15.96 3.42
C LYS A 34 -0.41 14.96 2.70
N THR A 35 -1.73 15.07 2.86
CA THR A 35 -2.65 14.25 2.06
C THR A 35 -2.84 14.88 0.67
N ARG A 36 -3.49 14.16 -0.26
CA ARG A 36 -3.94 14.72 -1.54
C ARG A 36 -5.37 15.27 -1.46
N LEU A 37 -5.90 15.46 -0.24
CA LEU A 37 -7.25 15.93 0.01
C LEU A 37 -7.26 17.42 0.35
N TYR A 38 -8.27 18.10 -0.17
CA TYR A 38 -8.42 19.55 -0.02
C TYR A 38 -9.87 19.89 0.38
N VAL A 39 -10.02 20.85 1.26
CA VAL A 39 -11.33 21.31 1.72
C VAL A 39 -11.36 22.82 1.92
N SER A 40 -12.52 23.45 1.71
CA SER A 40 -12.70 24.86 2.08
C SER A 40 -12.67 25.03 3.59
N PRO A 41 -12.04 26.09 4.13
CA PRO A 41 -12.05 26.37 5.58
C PRO A 41 -13.46 26.43 6.16
N LYS A 42 -14.45 26.88 5.40
CA LYS A 42 -15.88 26.91 5.80
C LYS A 42 -16.46 25.52 6.05
N ASP A 43 -15.90 24.51 5.40
CA ASP A 43 -16.32 23.11 5.47
C ASP A 43 -15.49 22.27 6.46
N TRP A 44 -14.58 22.92 7.19
CA TRP A 44 -13.75 22.30 8.19
C TRP A 44 -14.15 22.73 9.60
N ASN A 45 -14.14 21.80 10.53
CA ASN A 45 -14.38 22.05 11.93
C ASN A 45 -13.06 21.90 12.71
N ASP A 46 -12.45 23.04 13.10
CA ASP A 46 -11.19 23.07 13.84
C ASP A 46 -11.30 22.46 15.24
N LYS A 47 -12.50 22.46 15.85
CA LYS A 47 -12.70 21.89 17.20
C LYS A 47 -12.66 20.37 17.18
N THR A 48 -13.17 19.76 16.13
CA THR A 48 -13.23 18.29 15.96
C THR A 48 -12.18 17.77 15.01
N ASN A 49 -11.40 18.65 14.38
CA ASN A 49 -10.41 18.30 13.34
C ASN A 49 -10.98 17.39 12.25
N SER A 50 -12.15 17.76 11.76
CA SER A 50 -12.90 16.97 10.78
C SER A 50 -13.69 17.84 9.80
N VAL A 51 -14.07 17.25 8.69
CA VAL A 51 -15.01 17.86 7.76
C VAL A 51 -16.36 18.08 8.46
N ARG A 52 -16.92 19.27 8.38
CA ARG A 52 -18.19 19.59 9.05
C ARG A 52 -19.34 18.70 8.62
N LYS A 53 -20.33 18.53 9.48
CA LYS A 53 -21.53 17.78 9.14
C LYS A 53 -22.31 18.49 8.05
N VAL A 54 -22.83 17.73 7.13
CA VAL A 54 -23.64 18.24 6.01
C VAL A 54 -24.97 18.76 6.53
N SER A 55 -25.37 19.95 6.07
CA SER A 55 -26.68 20.50 6.34
C SER A 55 -27.68 20.06 5.24
N LYS A 56 -28.94 19.82 5.63
CA LYS A 56 -30.02 19.50 4.68
C LYS A 56 -30.35 20.66 3.73
N ILE A 57 -29.88 21.88 4.04
CA ILE A 57 -30.12 23.11 3.26
C ILE A 57 -29.12 23.22 2.09
N GLU A 58 -28.04 22.43 2.10
CA GLU A 58 -27.02 22.50 1.06
C GLU A 58 -27.42 21.75 -0.21
N SER A 59 -26.83 22.16 -1.33
CA SER A 59 -27.04 21.44 -2.61
C SER A 59 -26.63 19.98 -2.50
N VAL A 60 -27.28 19.14 -3.29
CA VAL A 60 -26.98 17.68 -3.32
C VAL A 60 -25.51 17.43 -3.68
N ASP A 61 -24.96 18.16 -4.63
CA ASP A 61 -23.56 18.05 -5.04
C ASP A 61 -22.60 18.34 -3.87
N LYS A 62 -22.91 19.38 -3.09
CA LYS A 62 -22.10 19.74 -1.92
C LYS A 62 -22.19 18.68 -0.83
N GLN A 63 -23.38 18.13 -0.63
CA GLN A 63 -23.58 17.03 0.32
C GLN A 63 -22.76 15.80 -0.08
N GLN A 64 -22.77 15.44 -1.35
CA GLN A 64 -22.00 14.32 -1.89
C GLN A 64 -20.48 14.56 -1.78
N GLU A 65 -20.00 15.77 -2.13
CA GLU A 65 -18.59 16.14 -2.00
C GLU A 65 -18.08 15.96 -0.56
N LEU A 66 -18.78 16.53 0.42
CA LEU A 66 -18.37 16.46 1.83
C LEU A 66 -18.47 15.05 2.40
N THR A 67 -19.48 14.28 1.98
CA THR A 67 -19.62 12.87 2.37
C THR A 67 -18.47 12.03 1.83
N ARG A 68 -18.16 12.16 0.54
CA ARG A 68 -17.04 11.49 -0.10
C ARG A 68 -15.71 11.82 0.58
N LEU A 69 -15.49 13.10 0.89
CA LEU A 69 -14.26 13.54 1.56
C LEU A 69 -14.10 12.91 2.94
N ARG A 70 -15.19 12.77 3.71
CA ARG A 70 -15.15 12.07 5.01
C ARG A 70 -14.81 10.60 4.84
N GLU A 71 -15.45 9.94 3.89
CA GLU A 71 -15.17 8.52 3.62
C GLU A 71 -13.72 8.30 3.22
N GLU A 72 -13.15 9.18 2.40
CA GLU A 72 -11.75 9.13 2.00
C GLU A 72 -10.80 9.33 3.19
N LEU A 73 -11.10 10.30 4.08
CA LEU A 73 -10.32 10.51 5.31
C LEU A 73 -10.39 9.28 6.23
N THR A 74 -11.56 8.69 6.41
CA THR A 74 -11.72 7.46 7.21
C THR A 74 -10.93 6.29 6.61
N LYS A 75 -10.98 6.12 5.28
CA LYS A 75 -10.19 5.08 4.59
C LYS A 75 -8.69 5.30 4.76
N LEU A 76 -8.24 6.56 4.65
CA LEU A 76 -6.83 6.92 4.84
C LEU A 76 -6.40 6.68 6.30
N GLU A 77 -7.23 7.00 7.28
CA GLU A 77 -6.97 6.73 8.70
C GLU A 77 -6.77 5.24 8.95
N ILE A 78 -7.71 4.41 8.48
CA ILE A 78 -7.61 2.94 8.58
C ILE A 78 -6.35 2.41 7.87
N HIS A 79 -5.98 2.99 6.72
CA HIS A 79 -4.79 2.59 6.00
C HIS A 79 -3.52 2.88 6.80
N ILE A 80 -3.44 4.07 7.42
CA ILE A 80 -2.32 4.46 8.29
C ILE A 80 -2.27 3.58 9.55
N GLU A 81 -3.42 3.30 10.18
CA GLU A 81 -3.48 2.40 11.34
C GLU A 81 -2.94 1.00 11.01
N LYS A 82 -3.35 0.45 9.87
CA LYS A 82 -2.83 -0.85 9.40
C LYS A 82 -1.33 -0.84 9.15
N ALA A 83 -0.81 0.25 8.60
CA ALA A 83 0.63 0.40 8.37
C ALA A 83 1.40 0.46 9.70
N ILE A 84 0.88 1.15 10.70
CA ILE A 84 1.49 1.24 12.04
C ILE A 84 1.52 -0.13 12.72
N ILE A 85 0.42 -0.89 12.66
CA ILE A 85 0.31 -2.22 13.31
C ILE A 85 1.18 -3.26 12.59
N GLY A 86 1.26 -3.16 11.25
CA GLY A 86 1.98 -4.14 10.41
C GLY A 86 3.49 -3.97 10.38
N GLU A 87 4.01 -2.80 10.71
CA GLU A 87 5.45 -2.53 10.71
C GLU A 87 6.03 -2.69 12.11
N HIS A 88 6.53 -3.90 12.41
CA HIS A 88 7.38 -4.13 13.58
C HIS A 88 8.64 -3.26 13.46
N GLY A 89 8.68 -2.14 14.15
CA GLY A 89 9.87 -1.31 14.12
C GLY A 89 9.64 0.20 14.08
N LEU A 90 8.39 0.68 14.09
CA LEU A 90 8.13 2.12 14.26
C LEU A 90 8.78 2.69 15.51
N GLU A 91 8.82 1.91 16.59
CA GLU A 91 9.50 2.29 17.82
C GLU A 91 11.03 2.38 17.65
N GLY A 92 11.59 1.67 16.67
CA GLY A 92 13.02 1.72 16.31
C GLY A 92 13.41 2.90 15.42
N MET A 93 12.48 3.60 14.81
CA MET A 93 12.74 4.76 13.94
C MET A 93 13.10 5.99 14.80
N LYS A 94 14.38 6.12 15.16
CA LYS A 94 14.88 7.24 15.97
C LYS A 94 15.00 8.52 15.16
N ASP A 95 15.35 8.42 13.87
CA ASP A 95 15.57 9.58 13.02
C ASP A 95 14.26 10.20 12.54
N LYS A 96 14.22 11.54 12.58
CA LYS A 96 13.09 12.32 12.07
C LYS A 96 12.91 12.16 10.56
N LYS A 97 14.00 11.98 9.82
CA LYS A 97 14.00 11.79 8.37
C LYS A 97 13.35 10.46 8.02
N ASP A 98 13.73 9.37 8.68
CA ASP A 98 13.16 8.04 8.44
C ASP A 98 11.63 8.04 8.71
N ARG A 99 11.20 8.73 9.78
CA ARG A 99 9.78 8.88 10.11
C ARG A 99 9.02 9.66 9.03
N GLN A 100 9.64 10.70 8.47
CA GLN A 100 9.03 11.49 7.42
C GLN A 100 8.92 10.68 6.13
N GLU A 101 9.99 9.98 5.72
CA GLU A 101 9.98 9.11 4.55
C GLU A 101 8.96 7.98 4.69
N TRP A 102 8.80 7.44 5.90
CA TRP A 102 7.79 6.42 6.19
C TRP A 102 6.37 6.95 5.99
N ILE A 103 6.01 8.08 6.58
CA ILE A 103 4.64 8.60 6.47
C ILE A 103 4.32 9.04 5.04
N ASP A 104 5.28 9.65 4.33
CA ASP A 104 5.10 10.05 2.94
C ASP A 104 4.86 8.82 2.06
N PHE A 105 5.59 7.72 2.29
CA PHE A 105 5.36 6.44 1.64
C PHE A 105 3.98 5.85 1.97
N VAL A 106 3.56 5.85 3.23
CA VAL A 106 2.25 5.30 3.65
C VAL A 106 1.12 6.07 2.97
N ILE A 107 1.19 7.40 2.97
CA ILE A 107 0.19 8.25 2.30
C ILE A 107 0.19 8.00 0.79
N GLU A 108 1.36 7.97 0.16
CA GLU A 108 1.50 7.74 -1.28
C GLU A 108 0.92 6.38 -1.68
N SER A 109 1.21 5.33 -0.90
CA SER A 109 0.72 3.98 -1.14
C SER A 109 -0.80 3.82 -1.00
N PHE A 110 -1.47 4.76 -0.33
CA PHE A 110 -2.93 4.81 -0.28
C PHE A 110 -3.52 5.26 -1.62
N TYR A 111 -2.92 6.28 -2.24
CA TYR A 111 -3.40 6.81 -3.52
C TYR A 111 -2.89 6.00 -4.71
N ASP A 112 -1.67 5.49 -4.62
CA ASP A 112 -1.04 4.66 -5.64
C ASP A 112 -0.44 3.40 -5.01
N PRO A 113 -1.16 2.28 -5.01
CA PRO A 113 -0.65 1.02 -4.47
C PRO A 113 0.62 0.51 -5.16
N SER A 114 0.93 0.95 -6.39
CA SER A 114 2.14 0.52 -7.11
C SER A 114 3.43 0.99 -6.43
N VAL A 115 3.36 2.06 -5.66
CA VAL A 115 4.49 2.57 -4.85
C VAL A 115 5.02 1.52 -3.88
N LYS A 116 4.19 0.59 -3.42
CA LYS A 116 4.61 -0.53 -2.57
C LYS A 116 5.61 -1.45 -3.27
N LEU A 117 5.54 -1.57 -4.60
CA LEU A 117 6.47 -2.38 -5.38
C LEU A 117 7.87 -1.77 -5.50
N THR A 118 8.01 -0.47 -5.27
CA THR A 118 9.32 0.22 -5.31
C THR A 118 10.10 0.02 -4.00
N ARG A 119 9.43 -0.34 -2.91
CA ARG A 119 10.03 -0.52 -1.59
C ARG A 119 10.12 -2.00 -1.23
N ILE A 120 10.94 -2.73 -1.97
CA ILE A 120 11.14 -4.18 -1.76
C ILE A 120 12.04 -4.53 -0.58
N LYS A 121 12.81 -3.56 -0.08
CA LYS A 121 13.69 -3.76 1.07
C LYS A 121 12.88 -4.10 2.31
N GLY A 122 13.21 -5.22 2.94
CA GLY A 122 12.51 -5.69 4.13
C GLY A 122 11.23 -6.50 3.87
N LEU A 123 10.85 -6.75 2.59
CA LEU A 123 9.76 -7.66 2.26
C LEU A 123 10.27 -9.08 2.04
N THR A 124 9.52 -10.07 2.52
CA THR A 124 9.71 -11.45 2.07
C THR A 124 9.17 -11.61 0.65
N PHE A 125 9.63 -12.66 -0.06
CA PHE A 125 9.10 -12.97 -1.38
C PHE A 125 7.57 -13.15 -1.38
N GLU A 126 7.03 -13.77 -0.32
CA GLU A 126 5.58 -13.93 -0.16
C GLU A 126 4.84 -12.59 -0.06
N GLN A 127 5.36 -11.67 0.76
CA GLN A 127 4.77 -10.34 0.92
C GLN A 127 4.80 -9.56 -0.40
N PHE A 128 5.94 -9.64 -1.11
CA PHE A 128 6.08 -9.03 -2.43
C PHE A 128 5.07 -9.61 -3.44
N ALA A 129 4.96 -10.95 -3.51
CA ALA A 129 4.03 -11.62 -4.42
C ALA A 129 2.57 -11.18 -4.17
N LYS A 130 2.15 -11.09 -2.91
CA LYS A 130 0.81 -10.58 -2.54
C LYS A 130 0.57 -9.15 -3.02
N ILE A 131 1.54 -8.25 -2.79
CA ILE A 131 1.46 -6.85 -3.22
C ILE A 131 1.43 -6.77 -4.75
N TYR A 132 2.29 -7.53 -5.43
CA TYR A 132 2.35 -7.58 -6.89
C TYR A 132 1.00 -7.97 -7.49
N VAL A 133 0.38 -9.04 -6.99
CA VAL A 133 -0.94 -9.49 -7.42
C VAL A 133 -1.99 -8.40 -7.18
N GLU A 134 -2.00 -7.77 -5.99
CA GLU A 134 -2.93 -6.70 -5.66
C GLU A 134 -2.83 -5.50 -6.63
N VAL A 135 -1.61 -5.07 -6.93
CA VAL A 135 -1.35 -3.95 -7.84
C VAL A 135 -1.76 -4.31 -9.26
N ARG A 136 -1.27 -5.43 -9.78
CA ARG A 136 -1.53 -5.86 -11.17
C ARG A 136 -3.02 -6.11 -11.42
N SER A 137 -3.76 -6.59 -10.44
CA SER A 137 -5.20 -6.81 -10.58
C SER A 137 -6.02 -5.54 -10.80
N LYS A 138 -5.47 -4.38 -10.47
CA LYS A 138 -6.11 -3.08 -10.66
C LYS A 138 -5.80 -2.44 -12.00
N GLU A 139 -4.81 -2.95 -12.74
CA GLU A 139 -4.43 -2.43 -14.05
C GLU A 139 -5.51 -2.69 -15.11
N GLU A 140 -5.75 -1.73 -16.00
CA GLU A 140 -6.88 -1.81 -16.96
C GLU A 140 -6.76 -2.93 -17.98
N HIS A 141 -5.54 -3.28 -18.40
CA HIS A 141 -5.35 -4.37 -19.36
C HIS A 141 -5.77 -5.75 -18.82
N TRP A 142 -5.80 -5.92 -17.49
CA TRP A 142 -6.35 -7.13 -16.86
C TRP A 142 -7.87 -7.13 -16.86
N LYS A 143 -8.51 -5.95 -16.98
CA LYS A 143 -9.97 -5.81 -17.07
C LYS A 143 -10.48 -6.13 -18.47
N SER A 144 -9.70 -5.86 -19.51
CA SER A 144 -10.08 -6.03 -20.92
C SER A 144 -9.77 -7.42 -21.48
N ALA A 145 -8.94 -8.23 -20.83
CA ALA A 145 -8.74 -9.61 -21.22
C ALA A 145 -10.10 -10.33 -21.22
N LYS A 146 -10.36 -11.13 -22.26
CA LYS A 146 -11.63 -11.87 -22.54
C LYS A 146 -12.23 -12.67 -21.36
N ASN A 147 -11.69 -12.54 -20.19
CA ASN A 147 -12.03 -13.21 -18.95
C ASN A 147 -12.81 -12.28 -18.00
N SER A 148 -13.84 -11.59 -18.52
CA SER A 148 -14.80 -10.83 -17.70
C SER A 148 -15.49 -11.67 -16.61
N HIS A 149 -15.29 -12.99 -16.63
CA HIS A 149 -15.81 -13.97 -15.66
C HIS A 149 -14.85 -14.29 -14.52
N ILE A 150 -13.62 -13.74 -14.52
CA ILE A 150 -12.72 -13.95 -13.40
C ILE A 150 -13.26 -13.17 -12.22
N ASN A 151 -13.92 -13.89 -11.32
CA ASN A 151 -14.39 -13.38 -10.06
C ASN A 151 -13.18 -12.81 -9.29
N ARG A 152 -13.17 -11.51 -8.95
CA ARG A 152 -12.08 -10.83 -8.25
C ARG A 152 -11.61 -11.53 -6.97
N LYS A 153 -12.49 -12.36 -6.36
CA LYS A 153 -12.14 -13.22 -5.22
C LYS A 153 -11.18 -14.36 -5.57
N LYS A 154 -10.98 -14.65 -6.88
CA LYS A 154 -10.12 -15.74 -7.36
C LYS A 154 -8.95 -15.22 -8.21
N LEU A 155 -8.41 -14.07 -7.89
CA LEU A 155 -7.26 -13.47 -8.58
C LEU A 155 -6.05 -14.40 -8.69
N TRP A 156 -5.84 -15.25 -7.68
CA TRP A 156 -4.85 -16.32 -7.69
C TRP A 156 -5.12 -17.42 -8.72
N GLN A 157 -6.29 -17.44 -9.37
CA GLN A 157 -6.63 -18.41 -10.41
C GLN A 157 -6.33 -17.92 -11.83
N HIS A 158 -5.78 -16.71 -11.99
CA HIS A 158 -5.27 -16.30 -13.30
C HIS A 158 -4.00 -17.09 -13.63
N PRO A 159 -3.84 -17.64 -14.88
CA PRO A 159 -2.68 -18.47 -15.23
C PRO A 159 -1.32 -17.86 -14.94
N SER A 160 -1.21 -16.52 -15.01
CA SER A 160 0.03 -15.80 -14.66
C SER A 160 0.30 -15.79 -13.16
N PHE A 161 -0.73 -15.91 -12.31
CA PHE A 161 -0.60 -15.97 -10.87
C PHE A 161 -0.40 -17.38 -10.34
N ASP A 162 -0.96 -18.39 -11.03
CA ASP A 162 -0.72 -19.80 -10.70
C ASP A 162 0.77 -20.12 -10.77
N LYS A 163 1.45 -19.60 -11.78
CA LYS A 163 2.91 -19.76 -11.94
C LYS A 163 3.68 -19.03 -10.83
N LEU A 164 3.31 -17.79 -10.50
CA LEU A 164 3.93 -17.05 -9.40
C LEU A 164 3.70 -17.75 -8.05
N SER A 165 2.52 -18.30 -7.84
CA SER A 165 2.19 -19.09 -6.64
C SER A 165 3.04 -20.36 -6.57
N ALA A 166 3.29 -21.05 -7.69
CA ALA A 166 4.18 -22.20 -7.73
C ALA A 166 5.63 -21.82 -7.35
N VAL A 167 6.15 -20.73 -7.93
CA VAL A 167 7.49 -20.19 -7.57
C VAL A 167 7.55 -19.85 -6.09
N GLN A 168 6.54 -19.16 -5.56
CA GLN A 168 6.45 -18.80 -4.15
C GLN A 168 6.49 -20.04 -3.25
N SER A 169 5.70 -21.07 -3.58
CA SER A 169 5.64 -22.31 -2.79
C SER A 169 7.00 -23.01 -2.72
N GLN A 170 7.70 -23.09 -3.86
CA GLN A 170 9.01 -23.74 -3.91
C GLN A 170 10.10 -22.93 -3.19
N LEU A 171 10.08 -21.60 -3.35
CA LEU A 171 10.98 -20.72 -2.60
C LEU A 171 10.75 -20.79 -1.09
N GLN A 172 9.49 -20.92 -0.65
CA GLN A 172 9.17 -21.11 0.77
C GLN A 172 9.72 -22.43 1.33
N ILE A 173 9.69 -23.52 0.54
CA ILE A 173 10.30 -24.80 0.93
C ILE A 173 11.80 -24.64 1.07
N MET A 174 12.45 -24.01 0.08
CA MET A 174 13.90 -23.77 0.10
C MET A 174 14.30 -22.81 1.23
N ASN A 175 13.60 -21.67 1.36
CA ASN A 175 13.89 -20.65 2.36
C ASN A 175 12.64 -19.82 2.69
N SER A 176 11.94 -20.18 3.78
CA SER A 176 10.68 -19.51 4.21
C SER A 176 10.85 -18.03 4.59
N LYS A 177 12.09 -17.57 4.84
CA LYS A 177 12.40 -16.19 5.26
C LYS A 177 13.17 -15.42 4.20
N LEU A 178 13.16 -15.89 2.95
CA LEU A 178 13.86 -15.20 1.86
C LEU A 178 13.33 -13.79 1.68
N MET A 179 14.23 -12.83 1.88
CA MET A 179 13.92 -11.40 1.73
C MET A 179 14.21 -10.95 0.29
N MET A 180 13.36 -10.09 -0.25
CA MET A 180 13.49 -9.58 -1.63
C MET A 180 14.82 -8.90 -1.91
N ASP A 181 15.32 -8.12 -0.95
CA ASP A 181 16.60 -7.41 -1.06
C ASP A 181 17.83 -8.32 -0.89
N LYS A 182 17.61 -9.59 -0.59
CA LYS A 182 18.67 -10.61 -0.48
C LYS A 182 18.69 -11.59 -1.65
N ILE A 183 17.77 -11.44 -2.60
CA ILE A 183 17.78 -12.25 -3.82
C ILE A 183 18.93 -11.76 -4.70
N THR A 184 19.93 -12.59 -4.86
CA THR A 184 21.13 -12.37 -5.68
C THR A 184 21.25 -13.46 -6.75
N GLY A 185 22.21 -13.31 -7.66
CA GLY A 185 22.54 -14.38 -8.62
C GLY A 185 22.80 -15.71 -7.92
N ALA A 186 23.57 -15.70 -6.84
CA ALA A 186 23.84 -16.91 -6.06
C ALA A 186 22.56 -17.56 -5.48
N THR A 187 21.62 -16.74 -4.99
CA THR A 187 20.31 -17.24 -4.53
C THR A 187 19.52 -17.90 -5.64
N LEU A 188 19.60 -17.35 -6.87
CA LEU A 188 18.93 -17.93 -8.04
C LEU A 188 19.58 -19.23 -8.48
N ASP A 189 20.91 -19.34 -8.41
CA ASP A 189 21.63 -20.59 -8.68
C ASP A 189 21.28 -21.67 -7.65
N GLU A 190 21.21 -21.32 -6.37
CA GLU A 190 20.75 -22.22 -5.29
C GLU A 190 19.31 -22.68 -5.56
N TYR A 191 18.42 -21.78 -5.95
CA TYR A 191 17.04 -22.12 -6.28
C TYR A 191 16.93 -23.03 -7.49
N GLN A 192 17.71 -22.79 -8.52
CA GLN A 192 17.78 -23.66 -9.70
C GLN A 192 18.26 -25.07 -9.32
N ASN A 193 19.32 -25.16 -8.53
CA ASN A 193 19.86 -26.43 -8.07
C ASN A 193 18.86 -27.19 -7.16
N PHE A 194 18.11 -26.45 -6.31
CA PHE A 194 17.02 -27.01 -5.52
C PHE A 194 15.94 -27.63 -6.41
N LEU A 195 15.48 -26.93 -7.45
CA LEU A 195 14.49 -27.47 -8.40
C LEU A 195 14.98 -28.71 -9.15
N ILE A 196 16.26 -28.76 -9.50
CA ILE A 196 16.90 -29.94 -10.10
C ILE A 196 16.87 -31.12 -9.13
N SER A 197 17.23 -30.89 -7.85
CA SER A 197 17.25 -31.93 -6.83
C SER A 197 15.86 -32.47 -6.51
N GLU A 198 14.82 -31.63 -6.62
CA GLU A 198 13.41 -32.01 -6.49
C GLU A 198 12.86 -32.74 -7.73
N GLY A 199 13.67 -32.95 -8.78
CA GLY A 199 13.30 -33.69 -9.98
C GLY A 199 12.47 -32.92 -11.00
N TYR A 200 12.44 -31.59 -10.93
CA TYR A 200 11.74 -30.77 -11.93
C TYR A 200 12.43 -30.87 -13.30
N ASN A 201 11.63 -30.93 -14.38
CA ASN A 201 12.16 -30.93 -15.74
C ASN A 201 12.64 -29.52 -16.15
N ASN A 202 13.54 -29.46 -17.15
CA ASN A 202 14.15 -28.22 -17.62
C ASN A 202 13.12 -27.15 -17.99
N LYS A 203 12.01 -27.51 -18.63
CA LYS A 203 10.95 -26.56 -19.02
C LYS A 203 10.30 -25.89 -17.82
N THR A 204 10.07 -26.65 -16.76
CA THR A 204 9.50 -26.12 -15.52
C THR A 204 10.52 -25.20 -14.82
N ILE A 205 11.78 -25.59 -14.79
CA ILE A 205 12.87 -24.79 -14.23
C ILE A 205 12.99 -23.46 -14.97
N GLU A 206 13.03 -23.45 -16.29
CA GLU A 206 13.05 -22.24 -17.12
C GLU A 206 11.86 -21.33 -16.83
N ASN A 207 10.66 -21.90 -16.73
CA ASN A 207 9.46 -21.14 -16.37
C ASN A 207 9.61 -20.47 -15.00
N HIS A 208 10.08 -21.17 -13.97
CA HIS A 208 10.32 -20.61 -12.64
C HIS A 208 11.35 -19.49 -12.68
N MET A 209 12.48 -19.72 -13.33
CA MET A 209 13.57 -18.73 -13.45
C MET A 209 13.15 -17.48 -14.23
N SER A 210 12.18 -17.57 -15.13
CA SER A 210 11.68 -16.43 -15.91
C SER A 210 11.00 -15.34 -15.06
N TYR A 211 10.55 -15.67 -13.86
CA TYR A 211 9.94 -14.72 -12.91
C TYR A 211 10.94 -13.80 -12.20
N PHE A 212 12.23 -14.09 -12.30
CA PHE A 212 13.31 -13.29 -11.72
C PHE A 212 14.04 -12.41 -12.74
N LYS A 213 13.59 -12.41 -13.98
CA LYS A 213 14.07 -11.51 -15.04
C LYS A 213 13.24 -10.25 -15.11
#